data_b29f4a8efe2f752c5516a21d9809bd53
#
_entry.id   b29f4a8efe2f752c5516a21d9809bd53
#
_cell.length_a   1.000
_cell.length_b   1.000
_cell.length_c   1.000
_cell.angle_alpha   90.00
_cell.angle_beta   90.00
_cell.angle_gamma   90.00
#
_symmetry.space_group_name_H-M   'P 1'
#
loop_
_entity.id
_entity.type
_entity.pdbx_description
1 polymer ?
#
loop_
_entity_poly.entity_id
_entity_poly.type
_entity_poly.pdbx_seq_one_letter_code
_entity_poly.pdbx_strand_id
1 'polypeptide(L)'
;IYRVDPRYTGNNAYDGSSKFDELYLFRPGGSTTSDGKIDQAAFSAESGRTAFGGEAAQKPFYTNGETARFAIGNISTCGETLSFDLLPVASRIYLPTDTVVLAGNAGSTTAVTVEADTSWQITSVPEWLEISPTQGHTGKTTITITALTKNENTSSRNADIILNAIDEADVADTLT
;
A
#
# COMPACT_ATOMS: atom_id res chain seq x y z
N ILE A 1 -2.81 19.74 9.67
CA ILE A 1 -2.61 19.01 8.39
C ILE A 1 -3.97 18.69 7.82
N TYR A 2 -4.18 18.99 6.55
CA TYR A 2 -5.43 18.71 5.85
C TYR A 2 -5.16 18.26 4.41
N ARG A 3 -6.10 17.52 3.84
CA ARG A 3 -6.15 17.14 2.43
C ARG A 3 -7.10 18.07 1.71
N VAL A 4 -6.75 18.49 0.50
CA VAL A 4 -7.66 19.15 -0.45
C VAL A 4 -7.80 18.25 -1.66
N ASP A 5 -9.02 18.00 -2.10
CA ASP A 5 -9.29 17.30 -3.36
C ASP A 5 -10.02 18.27 -4.31
N PRO A 6 -9.29 18.85 -5.28
CA PRO A 6 -9.86 19.88 -6.16
C PRO A 6 -10.89 19.33 -7.17
N ARG A 7 -11.13 18.03 -7.20
CA ARG A 7 -12.18 17.42 -8.03
C ARG A 7 -13.58 17.64 -7.46
N TYR A 8 -13.66 18.04 -6.19
CA TYR A 8 -14.91 18.31 -5.49
C TYR A 8 -15.06 19.80 -5.23
N THR A 9 -16.30 20.27 -5.17
CA THR A 9 -16.63 21.67 -4.85
C THR A 9 -17.51 21.72 -3.64
N GLY A 10 -16.94 22.12 -2.53
CA GLY A 10 -17.60 22.21 -1.21
C GLY A 10 -17.65 20.86 -0.47
N ASN A 11 -17.52 20.96 0.85
CA ASN A 11 -17.74 19.82 1.77
C ASN A 11 -19.24 19.67 2.03
N ASN A 12 -20.01 19.44 0.99
CA ASN A 12 -21.46 19.41 1.08
C ASN A 12 -22.01 18.10 1.65
N ALA A 13 -21.14 17.19 1.92
CA ALA A 13 -21.58 15.87 2.18
C ALA A 13 -21.59 15.52 3.65
N TYR A 14 -22.59 15.99 4.34
CA TYR A 14 -23.20 15.06 5.28
C TYR A 14 -24.51 14.54 4.68
N ASP A 15 -24.40 13.80 3.60
CA ASP A 15 -25.53 13.04 3.03
C ASP A 15 -25.69 11.65 3.69
N GLY A 16 -24.98 11.41 4.80
CA GLY A 16 -24.85 10.08 5.41
C GLY A 16 -23.87 9.13 4.70
N SER A 17 -23.23 9.58 3.63
CA SER A 17 -22.24 8.77 2.88
C SER A 17 -20.82 8.87 3.43
N SER A 18 -20.61 9.69 4.44
CA SER A 18 -19.31 9.86 5.12
C SER A 18 -18.16 10.35 4.24
N LYS A 19 -18.44 11.08 3.16
CA LYS A 19 -17.42 11.55 2.25
C LYS A 19 -17.04 12.99 2.59
N PHE A 20 -15.87 13.13 3.14
CA PHE A 20 -15.18 14.42 3.28
C PHE A 20 -14.49 14.72 1.94
N ASP A 21 -15.22 15.32 1.02
CA ASP A 21 -14.84 15.36 -0.39
C ASP A 21 -13.74 16.39 -0.65
N GLU A 22 -14.02 17.69 -0.56
CA GLU A 22 -13.05 18.72 -0.91
C GLU A 22 -11.97 18.91 0.15
N LEU A 23 -12.37 19.12 1.40
CA LEU A 23 -11.47 19.43 2.51
C LEU A 23 -11.63 18.43 3.65
N TYR A 24 -10.53 17.77 4.02
CA TYR A 24 -10.49 16.90 5.18
C TYR A 24 -9.36 17.30 6.13
N LEU A 25 -9.68 17.64 7.37
CA LEU A 25 -8.72 17.90 8.42
C LEU A 25 -8.36 16.58 9.13
N PHE A 26 -7.10 16.16 9.03
CA PHE A 26 -6.61 14.93 9.66
C PHE A 26 -6.63 15.02 11.18
N ARG A 27 -7.25 14.03 11.84
CA ARG A 27 -7.51 14.01 13.28
C ARG A 27 -7.58 12.60 13.84
N PRO A 28 -7.31 12.40 15.14
CA PRO A 28 -7.36 11.07 15.76
C PRO A 28 -8.70 10.38 15.56
N GLY A 29 -8.68 9.11 15.17
CA GLY A 29 -9.85 8.29 14.92
C GLY A 29 -10.67 8.68 13.69
N GLY A 30 -10.20 9.68 12.91
CA GLY A 30 -10.83 10.08 11.66
C GLY A 30 -10.41 9.16 10.50
N SER A 31 -11.38 8.88 9.62
CA SER A 31 -11.19 8.07 8.41
C SER A 31 -12.15 8.57 7.32
N THR A 32 -12.28 7.82 6.23
CA THR A 32 -13.31 8.09 5.20
C THR A 32 -14.73 7.78 5.68
N THR A 33 -14.89 7.13 6.82
CA THR A 33 -16.19 6.68 7.37
C THR A 33 -16.39 7.06 8.84
N SER A 34 -15.45 7.79 9.44
CA SER A 34 -15.51 8.21 10.85
C SER A 34 -15.06 9.65 11.00
N ASP A 35 -15.81 10.43 11.77
CA ASP A 35 -15.49 11.83 12.03
C ASP A 35 -14.22 12.01 12.87
N GLY A 36 -13.93 11.10 13.78
CA GLY A 36 -12.82 11.24 14.71
C GLY A 36 -12.97 12.43 15.66
N LYS A 37 -11.85 12.88 16.24
CA LYS A 37 -11.79 13.92 17.26
C LYS A 37 -11.20 15.21 16.71
N ILE A 38 -12.05 16.11 16.23
CA ILE A 38 -11.61 17.35 15.58
C ILE A 38 -10.94 18.32 16.56
N ASP A 39 -11.33 18.31 17.81
CA ASP A 39 -10.71 19.06 18.90
C ASP A 39 -9.23 18.67 19.17
N GLN A 40 -8.84 17.50 18.70
CA GLN A 40 -7.48 16.97 18.79
C GLN A 40 -6.73 16.99 17.44
N ALA A 41 -7.17 17.79 16.48
CA ALA A 41 -6.59 17.80 15.13
C ALA A 41 -5.24 18.52 15.03
N ALA A 42 -4.84 19.29 16.04
CA ALA A 42 -3.57 20.01 16.02
C ALA A 42 -2.37 19.06 15.95
N PHE A 43 -1.40 19.40 15.11
CA PHE A 43 -0.09 18.76 15.04
C PHE A 43 0.94 19.75 15.57
N SER A 44 1.56 19.41 16.68
CA SER A 44 2.66 20.16 17.29
C SER A 44 3.30 19.34 18.42
N ALA A 45 4.44 19.79 18.92
CA ALA A 45 5.07 19.17 20.09
C ALA A 45 4.17 19.26 21.33
N GLU A 46 3.45 20.36 21.53
CA GLU A 46 2.54 20.54 22.66
C GLU A 46 1.34 19.59 22.61
N SER A 47 0.85 19.27 21.42
CA SER A 47 -0.25 18.30 21.26
C SER A 47 0.22 16.85 21.33
N GLY A 48 1.53 16.61 21.39
CA GLY A 48 2.13 15.26 21.31
C GLY A 48 2.01 14.61 19.93
N ARG A 49 1.54 15.35 18.90
CA ARG A 49 1.39 14.88 17.53
C ARG A 49 2.49 15.47 16.66
N THR A 50 3.66 14.86 16.75
CA THR A 50 4.90 15.34 16.09
C THR A 50 5.22 14.63 14.80
N ALA A 51 4.38 13.67 14.38
CA ALA A 51 4.56 12.90 13.15
C ALA A 51 3.22 12.58 12.47
N PHE A 52 3.25 12.40 11.15
CA PHE A 52 2.11 12.07 10.32
C PHE A 52 2.56 11.27 9.08
N GLY A 53 1.90 10.17 8.78
CA GLY A 53 2.33 9.26 7.72
C GLY A 53 3.49 8.34 8.11
N GLY A 54 4.06 7.61 7.16
CA GLY A 54 5.13 6.65 7.44
C GLY A 54 4.74 5.67 8.55
N GLU A 55 5.53 5.60 9.61
CA GLU A 55 5.27 4.75 10.79
C GLU A 55 4.39 5.42 11.86
N ALA A 56 4.00 6.69 11.66
CA ALA A 56 3.13 7.39 12.62
C ALA A 56 1.75 6.71 12.72
N ALA A 57 1.11 6.84 13.88
CA ALA A 57 -0.22 6.26 14.15
C ALA A 57 -1.30 6.76 13.19
N GLN A 58 -1.18 7.99 12.68
CA GLN A 58 -2.10 8.52 11.68
C GLN A 58 -1.44 8.56 10.31
N LYS A 59 -2.10 7.90 9.35
CA LYS A 59 -1.67 7.86 7.96
C LYS A 59 -2.42 8.88 7.11
N PRO A 60 -1.79 9.49 6.11
CA PRO A 60 -2.48 10.23 5.08
C PRO A 60 -3.32 9.30 4.19
N PHE A 61 -4.47 9.74 3.74
CA PHE A 61 -5.30 8.98 2.80
C PHE A 61 -5.96 9.89 1.76
N TYR A 62 -6.19 9.35 0.58
CA TYR A 62 -6.93 10.00 -0.49
C TYR A 62 -8.45 9.92 -0.24
N THR A 63 -9.23 10.64 -1.04
CA THR A 63 -10.69 10.65 -0.94
C THR A 63 -11.31 9.28 -1.19
N ASN A 64 -10.67 8.43 -1.98
CA ASN A 64 -11.06 7.04 -2.21
C ASN A 64 -10.67 6.08 -1.06
N GLY A 65 -9.99 6.57 -0.01
CA GLY A 65 -9.55 5.78 1.14
C GLY A 65 -8.17 5.15 1.02
N GLU A 66 -7.55 5.19 -0.15
CA GLU A 66 -6.18 4.68 -0.32
C GLU A 66 -5.18 5.52 0.47
N THR A 67 -4.20 4.88 1.07
CA THR A 67 -3.14 5.56 1.83
C THR A 67 -2.24 6.35 0.88
N ALA A 68 -2.05 7.64 1.18
CA ALA A 68 -1.09 8.46 0.45
C ALA A 68 0.33 8.23 1.00
N ARG A 69 1.31 8.27 0.11
CA ARG A 69 2.71 7.97 0.42
C ARG A 69 3.50 9.24 0.67
N PHE A 70 3.42 9.76 1.88
CA PHE A 70 4.37 10.72 2.41
C PHE A 70 4.40 10.63 3.93
N ALA A 71 5.47 11.13 4.52
CA ALA A 71 5.60 11.22 5.96
C ALA A 71 6.23 12.56 6.35
N ILE A 72 5.75 13.11 7.45
CA ILE A 72 6.36 14.24 8.14
C ILE A 72 6.66 13.84 9.57
N GLY A 73 7.78 14.30 10.08
CA GLY A 73 8.18 14.11 11.46
C GLY A 73 8.83 15.36 12.04
N ASN A 74 9.25 15.26 13.29
CA ASN A 74 9.91 16.33 14.03
C ASN A 74 9.12 17.65 13.98
N ILE A 75 7.77 17.56 14.01
CA ILE A 75 6.92 18.75 14.05
C ILE A 75 7.19 19.48 15.34
N SER A 76 7.61 20.75 15.22
CA SER A 76 8.03 21.59 16.34
C SER A 76 6.87 22.07 17.21
N THR A 77 7.21 22.85 18.23
CA THR A 77 6.27 23.66 18.99
C THR A 77 5.59 24.69 18.08
N CYS A 78 4.36 25.07 18.42
CA CYS A 78 3.67 26.18 17.79
C CYS A 78 4.29 27.53 18.22
N GLY A 79 4.46 28.45 17.29
CA GLY A 79 5.00 29.77 17.51
C GLY A 79 4.81 30.64 16.27
N GLU A 80 5.62 31.67 16.10
CA GLU A 80 5.65 32.48 14.88
C GLU A 80 6.04 31.63 13.66
N THR A 81 6.81 30.57 13.90
CA THR A 81 7.20 29.56 12.91
C THR A 81 6.90 28.17 13.43
N LEU A 82 6.59 27.27 12.53
CA LEU A 82 6.50 25.84 12.78
C LEU A 82 7.40 25.12 11.79
N SER A 83 8.28 24.27 12.29
CA SER A 83 9.17 23.46 11.46
C SER A 83 8.76 21.98 11.48
N PHE A 84 9.09 21.26 10.44
CA PHE A 84 8.93 19.81 10.33
C PHE A 84 9.93 19.27 9.29
N ASP A 85 10.18 17.97 9.34
CA ASP A 85 10.97 17.26 8.36
C ASP A 85 10.06 16.44 7.42
N LEU A 86 10.39 16.43 6.13
CA LEU A 86 9.86 15.41 5.21
C LEU A 86 10.68 14.15 5.39
N LEU A 87 10.03 13.05 5.70
CA LEU A 87 10.66 11.76 5.95
C LEU A 87 10.50 10.85 4.72
N PRO A 88 11.51 10.03 4.39
CA PRO A 88 11.35 8.98 3.39
C PRO A 88 10.26 7.99 3.83
N VAL A 89 9.51 7.50 2.88
CA VAL A 89 8.56 6.41 3.09
C VAL A 89 9.11 5.19 2.36
N ALA A 90 9.40 4.14 3.10
CA ALA A 90 9.92 2.91 2.52
C ALA A 90 8.95 2.35 1.46
N SER A 91 9.50 1.94 0.35
CA SER A 91 8.75 1.21 -0.68
C SER A 91 8.38 -0.17 -0.17
N ARG A 92 7.32 -0.74 -0.71
CA ARG A 92 6.93 -2.12 -0.42
C ARG A 92 6.36 -2.80 -1.65
N ILE A 93 6.52 -4.11 -1.66
CA ILE A 93 5.76 -5.05 -2.45
C ILE A 93 4.94 -5.85 -1.43
N TYR A 94 3.68 -6.12 -1.73
CA TYR A 94 2.79 -6.85 -0.82
C TYR A 94 1.99 -7.89 -1.59
N LEU A 95 2.05 -9.11 -1.11
CA LEU A 95 1.24 -10.24 -1.56
C LEU A 95 0.17 -10.51 -0.48
N PRO A 96 -1.13 -10.48 -0.81
CA PRO A 96 -2.20 -10.79 0.15
C PRO A 96 -2.18 -12.24 0.64
N THR A 97 -1.44 -13.10 -0.05
CA THR A 97 -1.19 -14.50 0.32
C THR A 97 0.25 -14.86 0.03
N ASP A 98 0.88 -15.55 0.95
CA ASP A 98 2.27 -16.00 0.83
C ASP A 98 2.37 -17.36 0.12
N THR A 99 1.23 -18.04 -0.07
CA THR A 99 1.20 -19.40 -0.65
C THR A 99 0.03 -19.56 -1.60
N VAL A 100 0.29 -20.18 -2.74
CA VAL A 100 -0.75 -20.60 -3.69
C VAL A 100 -0.57 -22.05 -4.10
N VAL A 101 -1.66 -22.71 -4.43
CA VAL A 101 -1.65 -24.11 -4.83
C VAL A 101 -2.24 -24.24 -6.24
N LEU A 102 -1.48 -24.88 -7.13
CA LEU A 102 -1.95 -25.32 -8.44
C LEU A 102 -2.28 -26.81 -8.44
N ALA A 103 -3.27 -27.20 -9.21
CA ALA A 103 -3.48 -28.63 -9.48
C ALA A 103 -2.27 -29.23 -10.23
N GLY A 104 -2.02 -30.52 -10.03
CA GLY A 104 -0.83 -31.20 -10.59
C GLY A 104 -0.83 -31.41 -12.11
N ASN A 105 -1.81 -30.91 -12.86
CA ASN A 105 -1.91 -31.06 -14.31
C ASN A 105 -1.23 -29.88 -15.04
N ALA A 106 -0.64 -30.18 -16.19
CA ALA A 106 -0.22 -29.11 -17.11
C ALA A 106 -1.42 -28.26 -17.52
N GLY A 107 -1.21 -26.94 -17.65
CA GLY A 107 -2.24 -25.96 -17.95
C GLY A 107 -3.06 -25.50 -16.75
N SER A 108 -2.81 -26.02 -15.52
CA SER A 108 -3.45 -25.50 -14.32
C SER A 108 -2.99 -24.08 -14.04
N THR A 109 -3.93 -23.18 -13.71
CA THR A 109 -3.66 -21.75 -13.50
C THR A 109 -4.19 -21.26 -12.16
N THR A 110 -3.53 -20.25 -11.61
CA THR A 110 -4.03 -19.43 -10.51
C THR A 110 -3.66 -17.98 -10.74
N ALA A 111 -4.37 -17.07 -10.07
CA ALA A 111 -4.11 -15.64 -10.17
C ALA A 111 -3.82 -15.07 -8.78
N VAL A 112 -2.83 -14.19 -8.70
CA VAL A 112 -2.43 -13.48 -7.47
C VAL A 112 -2.39 -11.98 -7.76
N THR A 113 -2.92 -11.17 -6.87
CA THR A 113 -2.80 -9.72 -6.96
C THR A 113 -1.57 -9.26 -6.20
N VAL A 114 -0.65 -8.63 -6.90
CA VAL A 114 0.49 -7.91 -6.32
C VAL A 114 0.06 -6.48 -6.05
N GLU A 115 0.27 -5.99 -4.84
CA GLU A 115 0.09 -4.57 -4.50
C GLU A 115 1.48 -3.98 -4.24
N ALA A 116 1.88 -3.00 -5.01
CA ALA A 116 3.18 -2.38 -4.86
C ALA A 116 3.08 -0.86 -4.93
N ASP A 117 3.97 -0.19 -4.26
CA ASP A 117 4.14 1.25 -4.33
C ASP A 117 5.43 1.67 -5.05
N THR A 118 6.10 0.69 -5.62
CA THR A 118 7.28 0.83 -6.49
C THR A 118 7.15 -0.07 -7.72
N SER A 119 8.01 0.13 -8.72
CA SER A 119 8.15 -0.79 -9.85
C SER A 119 8.85 -2.07 -9.39
N TRP A 120 8.36 -3.22 -9.84
CA TRP A 120 8.85 -4.53 -9.41
C TRP A 120 9.01 -5.49 -10.58
N GLN A 121 9.81 -6.54 -10.35
CA GLN A 121 10.03 -7.62 -11.30
C GLN A 121 10.20 -8.97 -10.60
N ILE A 122 9.89 -10.04 -11.33
CA ILE A 122 10.22 -11.41 -11.00
C ILE A 122 11.44 -11.81 -11.84
N THR A 123 12.55 -12.13 -11.19
CA THR A 123 13.83 -12.40 -11.87
C THR A 123 14.10 -13.87 -12.08
N SER A 124 13.39 -14.76 -11.38
CA SER A 124 13.55 -16.21 -11.49
C SER A 124 12.19 -16.89 -11.47
N VAL A 125 11.92 -17.68 -12.49
CA VAL A 125 10.73 -18.51 -12.60
C VAL A 125 11.20 -19.94 -12.89
N PRO A 126 10.74 -20.95 -12.12
CA PRO A 126 11.08 -22.34 -12.40
C PRO A 126 10.60 -22.78 -13.79
N GLU A 127 11.37 -23.65 -14.44
CA GLU A 127 11.07 -24.14 -15.83
C GLU A 127 9.68 -24.78 -15.99
N TRP A 128 9.08 -25.23 -14.90
CA TRP A 128 7.76 -25.85 -14.92
C TRP A 128 6.61 -24.87 -14.70
N LEU A 129 6.90 -23.57 -14.49
CA LEU A 129 5.93 -22.50 -14.37
C LEU A 129 6.09 -21.45 -15.47
N GLU A 130 5.00 -20.83 -15.84
CA GLU A 130 4.94 -19.59 -16.56
C GLU A 130 4.21 -18.56 -15.68
N ILE A 131 4.74 -17.34 -15.61
CA ILE A 131 4.14 -16.24 -14.88
C ILE A 131 3.98 -15.06 -15.81
N SER A 132 2.82 -14.46 -15.84
CA SER A 132 2.54 -13.27 -16.67
C SER A 132 1.59 -12.31 -15.99
N PRO A 133 1.93 -11.01 -15.93
CA PRO A 133 3.22 -10.41 -16.27
C PRO A 133 4.31 -10.73 -15.24
N THR A 134 5.59 -10.64 -15.64
CA THR A 134 6.76 -10.79 -14.74
C THR A 134 7.28 -9.47 -14.19
N GLN A 135 6.61 -8.36 -14.47
CA GLN A 135 6.94 -7.03 -13.95
C GLN A 135 5.68 -6.19 -13.83
N GLY A 136 5.73 -5.20 -12.96
CA GLY A 136 4.65 -4.24 -12.76
C GLY A 136 5.14 -2.92 -12.20
N HIS A 137 4.20 -1.99 -12.07
CA HIS A 137 4.42 -0.65 -11.54
C HIS A 137 3.63 -0.44 -10.25
N THR A 138 3.73 0.74 -9.68
CA THR A 138 2.93 1.18 -8.54
C THR A 138 1.44 0.92 -8.78
N GLY A 139 0.77 0.35 -7.78
CA GLY A 139 -0.65 0.00 -7.80
C GLY A 139 -0.87 -1.51 -7.67
N LYS A 140 -2.01 -1.97 -8.17
CA LYS A 140 -2.39 -3.38 -8.15
C LYS A 140 -2.17 -4.00 -9.53
N THR A 141 -1.44 -5.11 -9.55
CA THR A 141 -1.22 -5.91 -10.77
C THR A 141 -1.62 -7.34 -10.48
N THR A 142 -2.45 -7.93 -11.32
CA THR A 142 -2.76 -9.36 -11.23
C THR A 142 -1.77 -10.14 -12.08
N ILE A 143 -1.03 -11.06 -11.46
CA ILE A 143 -0.18 -12.03 -12.15
C ILE A 143 -0.94 -13.35 -12.28
N THR A 144 -0.77 -14.03 -13.41
CA THR A 144 -1.28 -15.38 -13.64
C THR A 144 -0.11 -16.34 -13.61
N ILE A 145 -0.23 -17.41 -12.83
CA ILE A 145 0.75 -18.46 -12.69
C ILE A 145 0.17 -19.72 -13.34
N THR A 146 0.91 -20.31 -14.29
CA THR A 146 0.48 -21.47 -15.08
C THR A 146 1.49 -22.61 -14.92
N ALA A 147 1.02 -23.82 -14.61
CA ALA A 147 1.85 -25.02 -14.63
C ALA A 147 2.09 -25.47 -16.09
N LEU A 148 3.32 -25.42 -16.56
CA LEU A 148 3.69 -25.85 -17.92
C LEU A 148 3.74 -27.39 -18.06
N THR A 149 4.09 -28.08 -16.98
CA THR A 149 4.25 -29.56 -17.00
C THR A 149 3.45 -30.17 -15.85
N LYS A 150 2.94 -31.38 -16.12
CA LYS A 150 2.30 -32.22 -15.11
C LYS A 150 3.29 -32.59 -14.00
N ASN A 151 2.83 -32.68 -12.77
CA ASN A 151 3.58 -33.26 -11.67
C ASN A 151 3.37 -34.79 -11.72
N GLU A 152 4.37 -35.51 -12.14
CA GLU A 152 4.32 -37.00 -12.23
C GLU A 152 4.63 -37.68 -10.88
N ASN A 153 5.01 -36.88 -9.84
CA ASN A 153 5.31 -37.42 -8.52
C ASN A 153 4.05 -37.50 -7.66
N THR A 154 4.09 -38.35 -6.66
CA THR A 154 3.04 -38.48 -5.63
C THR A 154 3.11 -37.38 -4.58
N SER A 155 4.21 -36.64 -4.50
CA SER A 155 4.41 -35.48 -3.62
C SER A 155 4.29 -34.18 -4.37
N SER A 156 3.91 -33.11 -3.64
CA SER A 156 3.93 -31.76 -4.18
C SER A 156 5.35 -31.35 -4.55
N ARG A 157 5.47 -30.54 -5.60
CA ARG A 157 6.69 -29.77 -5.90
C ARG A 157 6.41 -28.32 -5.53
N ASN A 158 7.40 -27.68 -4.91
CA ASN A 158 7.28 -26.29 -4.44
C ASN A 158 8.31 -25.41 -5.14
N ALA A 159 8.04 -24.14 -5.19
CA ALA A 159 8.96 -23.12 -5.68
C ALA A 159 8.66 -21.79 -5.02
N ASP A 160 9.71 -21.04 -4.76
CA ASP A 160 9.60 -19.65 -4.29
C ASP A 160 9.70 -18.70 -5.48
N ILE A 161 8.72 -17.82 -5.60
CA ILE A 161 8.67 -16.76 -6.59
C ILE A 161 8.96 -15.45 -5.87
N ILE A 162 10.12 -14.88 -6.14
CA ILE A 162 10.57 -13.65 -5.48
C ILE A 162 10.28 -12.46 -6.38
N LEU A 163 9.53 -11.51 -5.83
CA LEU A 163 9.27 -10.21 -6.44
C LEU A 163 10.23 -9.20 -5.83
N ASN A 164 11.02 -8.54 -6.65
CA ASN A 164 12.00 -7.54 -6.21
C ASN A 164 11.63 -6.17 -6.75
N ALA A 165 11.80 -5.14 -5.96
CA ALA A 165 11.76 -3.76 -6.46
C ALA A 165 12.91 -3.54 -7.45
N ILE A 166 12.65 -2.75 -8.51
CA ILE A 166 13.65 -2.54 -9.56
C ILE A 166 14.76 -1.60 -9.07
N ASP A 167 14.38 -0.59 -8.31
CA ASP A 167 15.31 0.48 -7.89
C ASP A 167 15.73 0.38 -6.41
N GLU A 168 15.22 -0.61 -5.66
CA GLU A 168 15.44 -0.74 -4.22
C GLU A 168 15.70 -2.22 -3.88
N ALA A 169 16.96 -2.62 -3.85
CA ALA A 169 17.38 -4.03 -3.72
C ALA A 169 16.91 -4.74 -2.44
N ASP A 170 16.63 -3.96 -1.38
CA ASP A 170 16.21 -4.50 -0.08
C ASP A 170 14.67 -4.67 0.04
N VAL A 171 13.93 -4.29 -1.00
CA VAL A 171 12.47 -4.40 -1.03
C VAL A 171 12.05 -5.57 -1.89
N ALA A 172 11.59 -6.61 -1.23
CA ALA A 172 11.13 -7.85 -1.87
C ALA A 172 9.95 -8.46 -1.11
N ASP A 173 9.21 -9.33 -1.79
CA ASP A 173 8.22 -10.23 -1.19
C ASP A 173 8.26 -11.58 -1.89
N THR A 174 7.80 -12.64 -1.23
CA THR A 174 7.94 -14.02 -1.71
C THR A 174 6.61 -14.75 -1.69
N LEU A 175 6.30 -15.43 -2.80
CA LEU A 175 5.16 -16.32 -2.96
C LEU A 175 5.67 -17.77 -3.10
N THR A 176 5.15 -18.68 -2.29
CA THR A 176 5.45 -20.12 -2.34
C THR A 176 4.30 -20.96 -2.88
#